data_91a91e3b568a2bb6b50e8bfd0aa0c470
#
_entry.id   91a91e3b568a2bb6b50e8bfd0aa0c470
#
_cell.length_a   1.000
_cell.length_b   1.000
_cell.length_c   1.000
_cell.angle_alpha   90.00
_cell.angle_beta   90.00
_cell.angle_gamma   90.00
#
_symmetry.space_group_name_H-M   'P 1'
#
loop_
_entity.id
_entity.type
_entity.pdbx_description
1 polymer ?
#
loop_
_entity_poly.entity_id
_entity_poly.type
_entity_poly.pdbx_seq_one_letter_code
_entity_poly.pdbx_strand_id
1 'polypeptide(L)'
;VVAITKADKPEANPERVKQELVVEEVLPEEYGGDSPFVAVSSKTGQGIDELLEQVLLQAEVLELQASVEAPAKGVIIEARLDKGRGPVATLLVQSGTLKKGDVVLAGQVYGRVRAMVDENGKTVSEAGPSIPVEIQGLSEVPAAGEDAMVMADEKKAREIALFRQGKFRDVKLARQQAAKLENMFAQMAEGEVQSLPLIIKSDVQGSAEALASSLQKLSTSEVRVQILHSGVGGISESDINLALASKAAVIGFNVRADAAARKLAESEGVDIRYYNIIYDAVDDVKAALSGMLAPEKREEVT
;
A
#
# COMPACT_ATOMS: atom_id res chain seq x y z
N VAL A 1 6.14 20.45 -9.09
CA VAL A 1 6.35 21.22 -7.84
C VAL A 1 6.92 20.30 -6.78
N VAL A 2 8.00 20.71 -6.12
CA VAL A 2 8.65 19.95 -5.05
C VAL A 2 8.44 20.69 -3.72
N ALA A 3 7.87 19.99 -2.72
CA ALA A 3 7.74 20.51 -1.36
C ALA A 3 8.81 19.90 -0.46
N ILE A 4 9.76 20.72 0.02
CA ILE A 4 10.75 20.30 1.00
C ILE A 4 10.13 20.45 2.38
N THR A 5 9.74 19.33 2.98
CA THR A 5 9.00 19.31 4.25
C THR A 5 9.91 19.43 5.47
N LYS A 6 9.30 19.72 6.64
CA LYS A 6 9.99 19.84 7.93
C LYS A 6 11.07 20.92 7.94
N ALA A 7 10.88 22.01 7.19
CA ALA A 7 11.83 23.12 7.10
C ALA A 7 12.05 23.85 8.45
N ASP A 8 11.17 23.64 9.44
CA ASP A 8 11.28 24.18 10.79
C ASP A 8 12.28 23.44 11.70
N LYS A 9 12.80 22.29 11.27
CA LYS A 9 13.77 21.55 12.09
C LYS A 9 15.17 22.18 12.01
N PRO A 10 15.92 22.20 13.13
CA PRO A 10 17.30 22.76 13.15
C PRO A 10 18.26 22.02 12.20
N GLU A 11 18.00 20.74 11.96
CA GLU A 11 18.85 19.91 11.07
C GLU A 11 18.38 19.98 9.60
N ALA A 12 17.33 20.76 9.30
CA ALA A 12 16.82 20.89 7.94
C ALA A 12 17.89 21.50 7.03
N ASN A 13 18.16 20.85 5.91
CA ASN A 13 19.11 21.34 4.91
C ASN A 13 18.46 21.29 3.52
N PRO A 14 17.68 22.32 3.13
CA PRO A 14 17.02 22.36 1.84
C PRO A 14 17.99 22.29 0.65
N GLU A 15 19.18 22.89 0.77
CA GLU A 15 20.16 22.87 -0.31
C GLU A 15 20.69 21.46 -0.61
N ARG A 16 20.92 20.67 0.43
CA ARG A 16 21.30 19.27 0.26
C ARG A 16 20.20 18.47 -0.47
N VAL A 17 18.92 18.69 -0.09
CA VAL A 17 17.79 18.02 -0.75
C VAL A 17 17.71 18.42 -2.23
N LYS A 18 17.91 19.72 -2.56
CA LYS A 18 17.97 20.17 -3.95
C LYS A 18 19.09 19.46 -4.72
N GLN A 19 20.28 19.37 -4.16
CA GLN A 19 21.44 18.70 -4.79
C GLN A 19 21.18 17.20 -5.02
N GLU A 20 20.60 16.50 -4.04
CA GLU A 20 20.25 15.09 -4.18
C GLU A 20 19.19 14.88 -5.28
N LEU A 21 18.20 15.78 -5.41
CA LEU A 21 17.18 15.72 -6.46
C LEU A 21 17.72 16.07 -7.84
N VAL A 22 18.73 16.94 -7.93
CA VAL A 22 19.41 17.21 -9.21
C VAL A 22 20.09 15.97 -9.77
N VAL A 23 20.64 15.11 -8.90
CA VAL A 23 21.21 13.81 -9.32
C VAL A 23 20.15 12.89 -9.92
N GLU A 24 18.90 13.01 -9.46
CA GLU A 24 17.74 12.26 -9.97
C GLU A 24 17.03 13.01 -11.13
N GLU A 25 17.73 13.95 -11.79
CA GLU A 25 17.23 14.72 -12.94
C GLU A 25 16.05 15.66 -12.63
N VAL A 26 15.77 15.97 -11.36
CA VAL A 26 14.78 16.97 -10.95
C VAL A 26 15.48 18.30 -10.67
N LEU A 27 15.48 19.18 -11.68
CA LEU A 27 16.20 20.45 -11.65
C LEU A 27 15.32 21.58 -11.11
N PRO A 28 15.76 22.31 -10.05
CA PRO A 28 15.10 23.52 -9.61
C PRO A 28 15.13 24.63 -10.67
N GLU A 29 14.12 25.52 -10.66
CA GLU A 29 14.08 26.70 -11.50
C GLU A 29 15.33 27.60 -11.30
N GLU A 30 15.83 27.70 -10.06
CA GLU A 30 17.06 28.41 -9.70
C GLU A 30 18.31 27.93 -10.45
N TYR A 31 18.29 26.65 -10.87
CA TYR A 31 19.39 26.01 -11.62
C TYR A 31 19.08 25.85 -13.12
N GLY A 32 18.04 26.55 -13.60
CA GLY A 32 17.62 26.54 -15.00
C GLY A 32 16.72 25.38 -15.39
N GLY A 33 16.12 24.69 -14.41
CA GLY A 33 15.06 23.70 -14.61
C GLY A 33 13.67 24.32 -14.63
N ASP A 34 12.66 23.49 -14.64
CA ASP A 34 11.23 23.82 -14.72
C ASP A 34 10.44 23.33 -13.49
N SER A 35 11.14 22.90 -12.46
CA SER A 35 10.52 22.42 -11.22
C SER A 35 10.58 23.47 -10.10
N PRO A 36 9.44 24.08 -9.69
CA PRO A 36 9.39 24.93 -8.50
C PRO A 36 9.68 24.13 -7.24
N PHE A 37 10.53 24.68 -6.36
CA PHE A 37 10.88 24.10 -5.06
C PHE A 37 10.42 25.03 -3.95
N VAL A 38 9.62 24.54 -3.01
CA VAL A 38 9.11 25.32 -1.87
C VAL A 38 9.46 24.63 -0.56
N ALA A 39 10.11 25.35 0.35
CA ALA A 39 10.40 24.85 1.70
C ALA A 39 9.18 25.08 2.60
N VAL A 40 8.64 24.00 3.18
CA VAL A 40 7.38 24.04 3.94
C VAL A 40 7.50 23.38 5.31
N SER A 41 6.69 23.85 6.25
CA SER A 41 6.46 23.22 7.54
C SER A 41 4.97 23.12 7.85
N SER A 42 4.45 21.92 7.92
CA SER A 42 3.08 21.67 8.34
C SER A 42 2.85 22.01 9.81
N LYS A 43 3.90 22.04 10.63
CA LYS A 43 3.84 22.38 12.05
C LYS A 43 3.66 23.87 12.29
N THR A 44 4.36 24.70 11.53
CA THR A 44 4.34 26.16 11.68
C THR A 44 3.43 26.87 10.67
N GLY A 45 3.02 26.18 9.60
CA GLY A 45 2.30 26.76 8.47
C GLY A 45 3.20 27.48 7.46
N GLN A 46 4.51 27.52 7.69
CA GLN A 46 5.47 28.21 6.81
C GLN A 46 5.44 27.60 5.40
N GLY A 47 5.39 28.45 4.38
CA GLY A 47 5.49 28.11 2.96
C GLY A 47 4.28 27.35 2.39
N ILE A 48 3.21 27.12 3.17
CA ILE A 48 2.03 26.39 2.69
C ILE A 48 1.29 27.17 1.62
N ASP A 49 1.05 28.45 1.83
CA ASP A 49 0.34 29.31 0.87
C ASP A 49 1.14 29.44 -0.44
N GLU A 50 2.45 29.62 -0.34
CA GLU A 50 3.36 29.66 -1.50
C GLU A 50 3.34 28.32 -2.27
N LEU A 51 3.34 27.18 -1.57
CA LEU A 51 3.21 25.86 -2.21
C LEU A 51 1.91 25.74 -2.98
N LEU A 52 0.79 26.18 -2.40
CA LEU A 52 -0.52 26.14 -3.04
C LEU A 52 -0.57 27.06 -4.27
N GLU A 53 0.02 28.28 -4.19
CA GLU A 53 0.15 29.18 -5.33
C GLU A 53 0.94 28.55 -6.46
N GLN A 54 2.06 27.90 -6.18
CA GLN A 54 2.85 27.20 -7.20
C GLN A 54 2.10 26.03 -7.83
N VAL A 55 1.33 25.26 -7.05
CA VAL A 55 0.50 24.17 -7.57
C VAL A 55 -0.59 24.73 -8.50
N LEU A 56 -1.27 25.82 -8.11
CA LEU A 56 -2.30 26.46 -8.92
C LEU A 56 -1.72 27.02 -10.22
N LEU A 57 -0.56 27.69 -10.14
CA LEU A 57 0.12 28.22 -11.32
C LEU A 57 0.51 27.14 -12.32
N GLN A 58 1.08 26.02 -11.83
CA GLN A 58 1.40 24.88 -12.69
C GLN A 58 0.15 24.24 -13.32
N ALA A 59 -0.94 24.13 -12.56
CA ALA A 59 -2.21 23.62 -13.08
C ALA A 59 -2.79 24.52 -14.17
N GLU A 60 -2.67 25.84 -14.03
CA GLU A 60 -3.12 26.82 -15.02
C GLU A 60 -2.28 26.72 -16.31
N VAL A 61 -0.95 26.64 -16.18
CA VAL A 61 -0.04 26.49 -17.33
C VAL A 61 -0.30 25.21 -18.12
N LEU A 62 -0.68 24.13 -17.43
CA LEU A 62 -0.98 22.83 -18.06
C LEU A 62 -2.36 22.79 -18.74
N GLU A 63 -3.23 23.83 -18.56
CA GLU A 63 -4.58 23.90 -19.14
C GLU A 63 -5.37 22.58 -19.00
N LEU A 64 -5.34 21.99 -17.80
CA LEU A 64 -5.94 20.68 -17.53
C LEU A 64 -7.45 20.70 -17.77
N GLN A 65 -7.94 19.80 -18.63
CA GLN A 65 -9.35 19.66 -18.98
C GLN A 65 -9.82 18.23 -18.84
N ALA A 66 -11.04 18.03 -18.41
CA ALA A 66 -11.69 16.72 -18.35
C ALA A 66 -13.17 16.81 -18.75
N SER A 67 -13.68 15.77 -19.43
CA SER A 67 -15.09 15.66 -19.74
C SER A 67 -15.89 15.43 -18.46
N VAL A 68 -16.99 16.15 -18.27
CA VAL A 68 -17.90 16.00 -17.13
C VAL A 68 -19.08 15.08 -17.50
N GLU A 69 -19.62 15.23 -18.72
CA GLU A 69 -20.81 14.51 -19.20
C GLU A 69 -20.45 13.13 -19.79
N ALA A 70 -19.64 12.35 -19.10
CA ALA A 70 -19.25 10.99 -19.52
C ALA A 70 -19.37 10.02 -18.34
N PRO A 71 -19.44 8.70 -18.60
CA PRO A 71 -19.26 7.70 -17.55
C PRO A 71 -17.92 7.89 -16.85
N ALA A 72 -17.92 7.85 -15.52
CA ALA A 72 -16.72 8.14 -14.75
C ALA A 72 -15.62 7.12 -15.04
N LYS A 73 -14.39 7.67 -15.11
CA LYS A 73 -13.11 6.94 -15.09
C LYS A 73 -12.23 7.57 -14.04
N GLY A 74 -11.44 6.75 -13.38
CA GLY A 74 -10.53 7.24 -12.35
C GLY A 74 -9.60 6.14 -11.87
N VAL A 75 -8.95 6.38 -10.76
CA VAL A 75 -7.98 5.47 -10.14
C VAL A 75 -8.33 5.24 -8.68
N ILE A 76 -8.14 4.03 -8.22
CA ILE A 76 -8.26 3.70 -6.79
C ILE A 76 -7.02 4.21 -6.08
N ILE A 77 -7.19 5.17 -5.15
CA ILE A 77 -6.09 5.72 -4.35
C ILE A 77 -5.76 4.79 -3.20
N GLU A 78 -6.79 4.33 -2.49
CA GLU A 78 -6.66 3.49 -1.31
C GLU A 78 -7.90 2.62 -1.13
N ALA A 79 -7.76 1.48 -0.48
CA ALA A 79 -8.88 0.61 -0.18
C ALA A 79 -8.69 -0.10 1.16
N ARG A 80 -9.82 -0.37 1.84
CA ARG A 80 -9.84 -1.06 3.13
C ARG A 80 -11.08 -1.95 3.28
N LEU A 81 -11.01 -2.86 4.23
CA LEU A 81 -12.16 -3.65 4.65
C LEU A 81 -12.72 -3.08 5.96
N ASP A 82 -13.87 -2.43 5.87
CA ASP A 82 -14.57 -1.87 7.02
C ASP A 82 -15.51 -2.92 7.63
N LYS A 83 -15.51 -3.05 8.96
CA LYS A 83 -16.30 -4.08 9.67
C LYS A 83 -17.81 -3.94 9.50
N GLY A 84 -18.32 -2.71 9.29
CA GLY A 84 -19.74 -2.44 9.15
C GLY A 84 -20.18 -2.21 7.70
N ARG A 85 -19.30 -1.65 6.89
CA ARG A 85 -19.60 -1.22 5.52
C ARG A 85 -19.08 -2.17 4.44
N GLY A 86 -18.24 -3.15 4.82
CA GLY A 86 -17.61 -4.08 3.91
C GLY A 86 -16.44 -3.45 3.14
N PRO A 87 -16.19 -3.86 1.88
CA PRO A 87 -15.17 -3.25 1.05
C PRO A 87 -15.47 -1.78 0.80
N VAL A 88 -14.49 -0.92 1.09
CA VAL A 88 -14.54 0.53 0.93
C VAL A 88 -13.29 0.93 0.15
N ALA A 89 -13.47 1.75 -0.89
CA ALA A 89 -12.36 2.24 -1.70
C ALA A 89 -12.48 3.76 -1.93
N THR A 90 -11.37 4.47 -1.92
CA THR A 90 -11.29 5.86 -2.33
C THR A 90 -10.94 5.92 -3.81
N LEU A 91 -11.87 6.41 -4.59
CA LEU A 91 -11.73 6.62 -6.03
C LEU A 91 -11.47 8.10 -6.31
N LEU A 92 -10.38 8.41 -7.01
CA LEU A 92 -10.16 9.72 -7.60
C LEU A 92 -10.75 9.71 -9.01
N VAL A 93 -11.83 10.46 -9.21
CA VAL A 93 -12.43 10.63 -10.53
C VAL A 93 -11.52 11.49 -11.39
N GLN A 94 -11.07 10.99 -12.54
CA GLN A 94 -10.21 11.70 -13.49
C GLN A 94 -11.01 12.30 -14.64
N SER A 95 -12.08 11.64 -15.07
CA SER A 95 -12.99 12.14 -16.10
C SER A 95 -14.39 11.56 -15.92
N GLY A 96 -15.39 12.24 -16.44
CA GLY A 96 -16.79 11.88 -16.29
C GLY A 96 -17.35 12.19 -14.90
N THR A 97 -18.57 11.78 -14.64
CA THR A 97 -19.24 11.97 -13.36
C THR A 97 -19.68 10.60 -12.82
N LEU A 98 -19.21 10.27 -11.63
CA LEU A 98 -19.63 9.09 -10.88
C LEU A 98 -20.92 9.42 -10.13
N LYS A 99 -21.92 8.52 -10.22
CA LYS A 99 -23.20 8.69 -9.55
C LYS A 99 -23.49 7.49 -8.64
N LYS A 100 -24.23 7.77 -7.59
CA LYS A 100 -24.78 6.69 -6.74
C LYS A 100 -25.67 5.77 -7.60
N GLY A 101 -25.45 4.47 -7.50
CA GLY A 101 -26.15 3.46 -8.32
C GLY A 101 -25.36 2.98 -9.53
N ASP A 102 -24.30 3.69 -9.94
CA ASP A 102 -23.43 3.25 -11.02
C ASP A 102 -22.74 1.92 -10.70
N VAL A 103 -22.49 1.16 -11.76
CA VAL A 103 -21.67 -0.05 -11.66
C VAL A 103 -20.24 0.29 -11.96
N VAL A 104 -19.37 0.09 -11.00
CA VAL A 104 -17.92 0.34 -11.12
C VAL A 104 -17.19 -0.99 -11.31
N LEU A 105 -16.27 -1.01 -12.26
CA LEU A 105 -15.25 -2.05 -12.45
C LEU A 105 -13.91 -1.43 -12.06
N ALA A 106 -13.28 -1.93 -11.01
CA ALA A 106 -11.96 -1.51 -10.52
C ALA A 106 -11.00 -2.70 -10.58
N GLY A 107 -10.07 -2.67 -11.54
CA GLY A 107 -9.18 -3.80 -11.79
C GLY A 107 -9.94 -5.11 -12.02
N GLN A 108 -9.82 -6.02 -11.06
CA GLN A 108 -10.49 -7.33 -11.04
C GLN A 108 -11.73 -7.38 -10.13
N VAL A 109 -12.12 -6.24 -9.55
CA VAL A 109 -13.25 -6.10 -8.63
C VAL A 109 -14.35 -5.30 -9.31
N TYR A 110 -15.60 -5.62 -9.04
CA TYR A 110 -16.75 -4.87 -9.54
C TYR A 110 -17.77 -4.66 -8.41
N GLY A 111 -18.68 -3.74 -8.62
CA GLY A 111 -19.81 -3.57 -7.71
C GLY A 111 -20.66 -2.36 -8.05
N ARG A 112 -21.82 -2.29 -7.43
CA ARG A 112 -22.73 -1.16 -7.56
C ARG A 112 -22.51 -0.18 -6.42
N VAL A 113 -22.24 1.08 -6.74
CA VAL A 113 -22.03 2.15 -5.76
C VAL A 113 -23.31 2.34 -4.93
N ARG A 114 -23.26 1.92 -3.67
CA ARG A 114 -24.38 2.03 -2.71
C ARG A 114 -24.37 3.36 -1.99
N ALA A 115 -23.19 3.84 -1.65
CA ALA A 115 -22.98 5.12 -0.99
C ALA A 115 -21.67 5.73 -1.42
N MET A 116 -21.61 7.05 -1.42
CA MET A 116 -20.39 7.84 -1.64
C MET A 116 -20.26 8.85 -0.53
N VAL A 117 -19.03 9.06 -0.09
CA VAL A 117 -18.69 10.00 1.00
C VAL A 117 -17.53 10.85 0.53
N ASP A 118 -17.64 12.17 0.71
CA ASP A 118 -16.58 13.10 0.39
C ASP A 118 -15.44 13.10 1.44
N GLU A 119 -14.42 13.92 1.25
CA GLU A 119 -13.27 14.06 2.15
C GLU A 119 -13.64 14.60 3.55
N ASN A 120 -14.82 15.22 3.69
CA ASN A 120 -15.35 15.73 4.96
C ASN A 120 -16.25 14.71 5.69
N GLY A 121 -16.40 13.51 5.13
CA GLY A 121 -17.29 12.49 5.69
C GLY A 121 -18.78 12.71 5.37
N LYS A 122 -19.12 13.61 4.44
CA LYS A 122 -20.49 13.90 4.05
C LYS A 122 -20.91 13.01 2.89
N THR A 123 -22.11 12.46 2.95
CA THR A 123 -22.68 11.66 1.86
C THR A 123 -22.98 12.54 0.67
N VAL A 124 -22.51 12.13 -0.51
CA VAL A 124 -22.73 12.79 -1.79
C VAL A 124 -23.42 11.86 -2.78
N SER A 125 -24.16 12.42 -3.74
CA SER A 125 -24.89 11.67 -4.77
C SER A 125 -24.08 11.51 -6.06
N GLU A 126 -23.14 12.42 -6.31
CA GLU A 126 -22.31 12.44 -7.51
C GLU A 126 -20.92 13.05 -7.20
N ALA A 127 -19.95 12.68 -8.01
CA ALA A 127 -18.58 13.19 -7.95
C ALA A 127 -18.06 13.40 -9.38
N GLY A 128 -17.66 14.63 -9.70
CA GLY A 128 -17.07 15.01 -10.99
C GLY A 128 -15.55 14.78 -11.03
N PRO A 129 -14.89 15.23 -12.12
CA PRO A 129 -13.44 15.15 -12.29
C PRO A 129 -12.67 15.84 -11.15
N SER A 130 -11.52 15.28 -10.81
CA SER A 130 -10.60 15.73 -9.75
C SER A 130 -11.15 15.62 -8.33
N ILE A 131 -12.31 14.98 -8.13
CA ILE A 131 -12.91 14.79 -6.82
C ILE A 131 -12.57 13.39 -6.31
N PRO A 132 -11.89 13.26 -5.18
CA PRO A 132 -11.74 12.00 -4.48
C PRO A 132 -13.02 11.68 -3.71
N VAL A 133 -13.49 10.44 -3.82
CA VAL A 133 -14.71 10.01 -3.14
C VAL A 133 -14.55 8.59 -2.62
N GLU A 134 -14.94 8.36 -1.35
CA GLU A 134 -15.02 7.04 -0.78
C GLU A 134 -16.28 6.33 -1.28
N ILE A 135 -16.13 5.20 -1.93
CA ILE A 135 -17.23 4.40 -2.47
C ILE A 135 -17.43 3.10 -1.70
N GLN A 136 -18.68 2.67 -1.59
CA GLN A 136 -19.09 1.43 -0.92
C GLN A 136 -19.95 0.60 -1.88
N GLY A 137 -19.86 -0.72 -1.76
CA GLY A 137 -20.68 -1.65 -2.55
C GLY A 137 -19.88 -2.48 -3.55
N LEU A 138 -18.55 -2.43 -3.51
CA LEU A 138 -17.69 -3.33 -4.27
C LEU A 138 -17.76 -4.76 -3.73
N SER A 139 -17.51 -5.75 -4.60
CA SER A 139 -17.55 -7.17 -4.23
C SER A 139 -16.38 -7.57 -3.30
N GLU A 140 -15.23 -6.95 -3.48
CA GLU A 140 -14.01 -7.18 -2.71
C GLU A 140 -13.23 -5.86 -2.56
N VAL A 141 -12.13 -5.88 -1.83
CA VAL A 141 -11.23 -4.72 -1.70
C VAL A 141 -10.36 -4.67 -2.96
N PRO A 142 -10.47 -3.61 -3.80
CA PRO A 142 -9.63 -3.46 -4.98
C PRO A 142 -8.19 -3.11 -4.59
N ALA A 143 -7.25 -3.29 -5.53
CA ALA A 143 -5.89 -2.86 -5.32
C ALA A 143 -5.75 -1.33 -5.50
N ALA A 144 -4.91 -0.69 -4.68
CA ALA A 144 -4.54 0.70 -4.89
C ALA A 144 -3.76 0.85 -6.21
N GLY A 145 -3.96 1.96 -6.92
CA GLY A 145 -3.39 2.19 -8.25
C GLY A 145 -4.14 1.53 -9.40
N GLU A 146 -5.19 0.72 -9.15
CA GLU A 146 -5.99 0.13 -10.22
C GLU A 146 -6.92 1.17 -10.87
N ASP A 147 -7.02 1.06 -12.20
CA ASP A 147 -7.99 1.84 -12.96
C ASP A 147 -9.43 1.40 -12.63
N ALA A 148 -10.29 2.38 -12.43
CA ALA A 148 -11.71 2.20 -12.20
C ALA A 148 -12.54 2.90 -13.29
N MET A 149 -13.60 2.24 -13.72
CA MET A 149 -14.51 2.80 -14.72
C MET A 149 -15.96 2.41 -14.47
N VAL A 150 -16.86 3.31 -14.81
CA VAL A 150 -18.30 3.02 -14.82
C VAL A 150 -18.66 2.17 -16.03
N MET A 151 -19.38 1.10 -15.78
CA MET A 151 -19.91 0.18 -16.79
C MET A 151 -21.41 0.33 -16.93
N ALA A 152 -21.92 0.30 -18.15
CA ALA A 152 -23.36 0.37 -18.39
C ALA A 152 -24.11 -0.89 -17.94
N ASP A 153 -23.42 -2.04 -17.92
CA ASP A 153 -23.99 -3.35 -17.63
C ASP A 153 -23.19 -4.08 -16.55
N GLU A 154 -23.88 -4.41 -15.45
CA GLU A 154 -23.29 -5.14 -14.32
C GLU A 154 -22.83 -6.55 -14.70
N LYS A 155 -23.55 -7.21 -15.62
CA LYS A 155 -23.17 -8.55 -16.09
C LYS A 155 -21.84 -8.53 -16.81
N LYS A 156 -21.63 -7.53 -17.69
CA LYS A 156 -20.34 -7.33 -18.37
C LYS A 156 -19.22 -6.98 -17.40
N ALA A 157 -19.48 -6.12 -16.41
CA ALA A 157 -18.51 -5.79 -15.38
C ALA A 157 -18.06 -7.05 -14.62
N ARG A 158 -19.00 -7.91 -14.24
CA ARG A 158 -18.73 -9.19 -13.59
C ARG A 158 -17.92 -10.13 -14.48
N GLU A 159 -18.28 -10.29 -15.75
CA GLU A 159 -17.57 -11.15 -16.69
C GLU A 159 -16.10 -10.70 -16.86
N ILE A 160 -15.87 -9.41 -17.02
CA ILE A 160 -14.52 -8.84 -17.14
C ILE A 160 -13.73 -9.04 -15.83
N ALA A 161 -14.34 -8.78 -14.69
CA ALA A 161 -13.70 -8.98 -13.39
C ALA A 161 -13.26 -10.44 -13.20
N LEU A 162 -14.14 -11.40 -13.46
CA LEU A 162 -13.82 -12.83 -13.35
C LEU A 162 -12.72 -13.26 -14.32
N PHE A 163 -12.72 -12.75 -15.55
CA PHE A 163 -11.67 -13.01 -16.51
C PHE A 163 -10.31 -12.48 -16.04
N ARG A 164 -10.28 -11.26 -15.51
CA ARG A 164 -9.06 -10.65 -14.96
C ARG A 164 -8.56 -11.39 -13.72
N GLN A 165 -9.48 -11.83 -12.83
CA GLN A 165 -9.13 -12.67 -11.66
C GLN A 165 -8.48 -13.98 -12.08
N GLY A 166 -9.04 -14.67 -13.10
CA GLY A 166 -8.46 -15.89 -13.65
C GLY A 166 -7.03 -15.67 -14.15
N LYS A 167 -6.84 -14.67 -15.01
CA LYS A 167 -5.50 -14.30 -15.51
C LYS A 167 -4.51 -13.96 -14.41
N PHE A 168 -4.93 -13.16 -13.42
CA PHE A 168 -4.07 -12.78 -12.31
C PHE A 168 -3.64 -13.98 -11.48
N ARG A 169 -4.57 -14.91 -11.22
CA ARG A 169 -4.29 -16.15 -10.52
C ARG A 169 -3.28 -17.01 -11.27
N ASP A 170 -3.45 -17.14 -12.58
CA ASP A 170 -2.56 -17.95 -13.42
C ASP A 170 -1.13 -17.36 -13.44
N VAL A 171 -1.01 -16.04 -13.59
CA VAL A 171 0.29 -15.34 -13.52
C VAL A 171 0.93 -15.48 -12.14
N LYS A 172 0.14 -15.36 -11.05
CA LYS A 172 0.63 -15.53 -9.69
C LYS A 172 1.14 -16.95 -9.45
N LEU A 173 0.40 -17.95 -9.90
CA LEU A 173 0.81 -19.36 -9.81
C LEU A 173 2.09 -19.63 -10.60
N ALA A 174 2.20 -19.12 -11.82
CA ALA A 174 3.41 -19.25 -12.64
C ALA A 174 4.63 -18.61 -11.98
N ARG A 175 4.49 -17.40 -11.40
CA ARG A 175 5.55 -16.72 -10.64
C ARG A 175 5.95 -17.51 -9.39
N GLN A 176 4.98 -18.07 -8.66
CA GLN A 176 5.27 -18.88 -7.48
C GLN A 176 6.01 -20.16 -7.85
N GLN A 177 5.67 -20.82 -8.96
CA GLN A 177 6.37 -22.00 -9.46
C GLN A 177 7.80 -21.66 -9.89
N ALA A 178 7.99 -20.54 -10.62
CA ALA A 178 9.33 -20.07 -11.00
C ALA A 178 10.19 -19.75 -9.77
N ALA A 179 9.64 -19.03 -8.78
CA ALA A 179 10.35 -18.72 -7.54
C ALA A 179 10.68 -19.97 -6.70
N LYS A 180 9.81 -21.00 -6.71
CA LYS A 180 10.12 -22.28 -6.06
C LYS A 180 11.28 -23.01 -6.72
N LEU A 181 11.32 -23.02 -8.05
CA LEU A 181 12.43 -23.61 -8.80
C LEU A 181 13.74 -22.88 -8.54
N GLU A 182 13.72 -21.55 -8.58
CA GLU A 182 14.88 -20.69 -8.30
C GLU A 182 15.39 -20.90 -6.87
N ASN A 183 14.50 -20.93 -5.87
CA ASN A 183 14.86 -21.21 -4.49
C ASN A 183 15.42 -22.64 -4.31
N MET A 184 14.89 -23.62 -5.03
CA MET A 184 15.39 -25.01 -4.97
C MET A 184 16.82 -25.11 -5.56
N PHE A 185 17.10 -24.40 -6.64
CA PHE A 185 18.46 -24.32 -7.21
C PHE A 185 19.41 -23.52 -6.29
N ALA A 186 18.95 -22.44 -5.68
CA ALA A 186 19.75 -21.66 -4.71
C ALA A 186 20.08 -22.47 -3.46
N GLN A 187 19.13 -23.22 -2.91
CA GLN A 187 19.36 -24.13 -1.77
C GLN A 187 20.36 -25.24 -2.09
N MET A 188 20.40 -25.72 -3.34
CA MET A 188 21.40 -26.72 -3.78
C MET A 188 22.80 -26.12 -3.93
N ALA A 189 22.90 -24.80 -4.14
CA ALA A 189 24.17 -24.10 -4.39
C ALA A 189 24.80 -23.45 -3.16
N GLU A 190 24.01 -22.98 -2.19
CA GLU A 190 24.47 -22.09 -1.10
C GLU A 190 24.26 -22.63 0.32
N GLY A 191 23.71 -23.85 0.51
CA GLY A 191 23.40 -24.38 1.83
C GLY A 191 22.03 -23.92 2.37
N GLU A 192 21.67 -24.32 3.59
CA GLU A 192 20.39 -23.98 4.23
C GLU A 192 20.35 -22.49 4.61
N VAL A 193 19.72 -21.65 3.76
CA VAL A 193 19.38 -20.28 4.12
C VAL A 193 18.19 -20.33 5.09
N GLN A 194 18.35 -19.80 6.28
CA GLN A 194 17.25 -19.69 7.25
C GLN A 194 16.20 -18.70 6.73
N SER A 195 14.92 -19.02 6.94
CA SER A 195 13.82 -18.15 6.54
C SER A 195 12.95 -17.76 7.74
N LEU A 196 12.58 -16.48 7.80
CA LEU A 196 11.60 -15.96 8.75
C LEU A 196 10.25 -15.77 8.01
N PRO A 197 9.31 -16.73 8.15
CA PRO A 197 8.01 -16.60 7.50
C PRO A 197 7.11 -15.65 8.29
N LEU A 198 6.48 -14.71 7.58
CA LEU A 198 5.62 -13.68 8.14
C LEU A 198 4.27 -13.63 7.43
N ILE A 199 3.21 -13.34 8.19
CA ILE A 199 1.88 -12.96 7.70
C ILE A 199 1.62 -11.53 8.15
N ILE A 200 1.21 -10.68 7.21
CA ILE A 200 0.96 -9.25 7.46
C ILE A 200 -0.52 -8.97 7.29
N LYS A 201 -1.11 -8.32 8.31
CA LYS A 201 -2.48 -7.79 8.24
C LYS A 201 -2.45 -6.32 8.62
N SER A 202 -3.11 -5.46 7.84
CA SER A 202 -3.16 -4.02 8.08
C SER A 202 -4.57 -3.45 7.91
N ASP A 203 -4.74 -2.22 8.33
CA ASP A 203 -5.97 -1.45 8.18
C ASP A 203 -6.26 -1.09 6.72
N VAL A 204 -5.24 -0.69 5.97
CA VAL A 204 -5.33 -0.28 4.56
C VAL A 204 -4.25 -0.95 3.72
N GLN A 205 -4.46 -0.98 2.41
CA GLN A 205 -3.56 -1.68 1.49
C GLN A 205 -2.18 -1.03 1.39
N GLY A 206 -2.12 0.30 1.33
CA GLY A 206 -0.84 1.02 1.26
C GLY A 206 0.07 0.74 2.46
N SER A 207 -0.50 0.62 3.66
CA SER A 207 0.23 0.20 4.88
C SER A 207 0.78 -1.22 4.76
N ALA A 208 -0.03 -2.16 4.22
CA ALA A 208 0.40 -3.55 4.01
C ALA A 208 1.58 -3.63 3.04
N GLU A 209 1.50 -2.92 1.92
CA GLU A 209 2.55 -2.89 0.89
C GLU A 209 3.83 -2.23 1.40
N ALA A 210 3.72 -1.08 2.07
CA ALA A 210 4.86 -0.37 2.65
C ALA A 210 5.60 -1.23 3.67
N LEU A 211 4.86 -1.88 4.58
CA LEU A 211 5.42 -2.78 5.57
C LEU A 211 6.08 -4.00 4.92
N ALA A 212 5.40 -4.65 3.97
CA ALA A 212 5.92 -5.79 3.22
C ALA A 212 7.23 -5.45 2.51
N SER A 213 7.27 -4.33 1.78
CA SER A 213 8.47 -3.85 1.10
C SER A 213 9.62 -3.55 2.06
N SER A 214 9.32 -2.90 3.19
CA SER A 214 10.34 -2.56 4.20
C SER A 214 10.93 -3.81 4.86
N LEU A 215 10.09 -4.79 5.19
CA LEU A 215 10.54 -6.04 5.81
C LEU A 215 11.33 -6.93 4.84
N GLN A 216 10.93 -6.99 3.57
CA GLN A 216 11.68 -7.76 2.56
C GLN A 216 13.10 -7.23 2.35
N LYS A 217 13.31 -5.92 2.45
CA LYS A 217 14.64 -5.28 2.35
C LYS A 217 15.60 -5.66 3.49
N LEU A 218 15.10 -6.23 4.58
CA LEU A 218 15.93 -6.71 5.70
C LEU A 218 16.59 -8.07 5.41
N SER A 219 16.20 -8.75 4.33
CA SER A 219 16.78 -10.04 3.95
C SER A 219 18.27 -9.90 3.67
N THR A 220 19.04 -10.88 4.15
CA THR A 220 20.48 -11.02 3.91
C THR A 220 20.77 -12.30 3.13
N SER A 221 22.04 -12.58 2.84
CA SER A 221 22.46 -13.86 2.23
C SER A 221 22.21 -15.07 3.15
N GLU A 222 22.18 -14.87 4.45
CA GLU A 222 22.08 -15.95 5.46
C GLU A 222 20.67 -16.15 5.98
N VAL A 223 19.86 -15.07 6.09
CA VAL A 223 18.50 -15.11 6.59
C VAL A 223 17.57 -14.32 5.67
N ARG A 224 16.49 -14.96 5.22
CA ARG A 224 15.51 -14.35 4.30
C ARG A 224 14.17 -14.11 4.99
N VAL A 225 13.64 -12.89 4.86
CA VAL A 225 12.25 -12.59 5.23
C VAL A 225 11.32 -13.10 4.14
N GLN A 226 10.38 -13.99 4.50
CA GLN A 226 9.41 -14.57 3.58
C GLN A 226 7.99 -14.14 3.96
N ILE A 227 7.39 -13.24 3.19
CA ILE A 227 6.00 -12.85 3.39
C ILE A 227 5.10 -13.86 2.70
N LEU A 228 4.43 -14.69 3.49
CA LEU A 228 3.54 -15.75 3.00
C LEU A 228 2.19 -15.21 2.57
N HIS A 229 1.67 -14.26 3.33
CA HIS A 229 0.41 -13.59 3.06
C HIS A 229 0.46 -12.14 3.53
N SER A 230 -0.11 -11.26 2.72
CA SER A 230 -0.35 -9.86 3.07
C SER A 230 -1.78 -9.51 2.71
N GLY A 231 -2.51 -8.90 3.64
CA GLY A 231 -3.92 -8.59 3.43
C GLY A 231 -4.46 -7.49 4.32
N VAL A 232 -5.62 -6.98 3.95
CA VAL A 232 -6.32 -5.88 4.63
C VAL A 232 -7.41 -6.43 5.55
N GLY A 233 -7.62 -5.78 6.68
CA GLY A 233 -8.62 -6.12 7.68
C GLY A 233 -8.05 -6.75 8.94
N GLY A 234 -8.90 -7.12 9.89
CA GLY A 234 -8.52 -7.76 11.14
C GLY A 234 -7.90 -9.16 10.92
N ILE A 235 -7.12 -9.61 11.89
CA ILE A 235 -6.56 -10.96 11.90
C ILE A 235 -7.68 -11.95 12.24
N SER A 236 -7.90 -12.93 11.36
CA SER A 236 -8.93 -13.96 11.46
C SER A 236 -8.35 -15.33 11.86
N GLU A 237 -9.23 -16.28 12.21
CA GLU A 237 -8.82 -17.68 12.46
C GLU A 237 -8.08 -18.31 11.26
N SER A 238 -8.48 -17.96 10.03
CA SER A 238 -7.82 -18.46 8.83
C SER A 238 -6.36 -18.00 8.74
N ASP A 239 -6.07 -16.76 9.16
CA ASP A 239 -4.70 -16.24 9.21
C ASP A 239 -3.87 -16.99 10.25
N ILE A 240 -4.44 -17.33 11.41
CA ILE A 240 -3.78 -18.10 12.46
C ILE A 240 -3.52 -19.53 12.02
N ASN A 241 -4.49 -20.18 11.37
CA ASN A 241 -4.30 -21.52 10.82
C ASN A 241 -3.19 -21.57 9.75
N LEU A 242 -3.10 -20.53 8.91
CA LEU A 242 -2.00 -20.40 7.95
C LEU A 242 -0.65 -20.21 8.66
N ALA A 243 -0.62 -19.38 9.70
CA ALA A 243 0.57 -19.15 10.51
C ALA A 243 1.05 -20.43 11.19
N LEU A 244 0.13 -21.20 11.76
CA LEU A 244 0.43 -22.51 12.39
C LEU A 244 1.02 -23.49 11.38
N ALA A 245 0.37 -23.66 10.22
CA ALA A 245 0.82 -24.58 9.17
C ALA A 245 2.20 -24.24 8.60
N SER A 246 2.55 -22.96 8.58
CA SER A 246 3.80 -22.46 8.00
C SER A 246 4.83 -22.01 9.04
N LYS A 247 4.55 -22.17 10.32
CA LYS A 247 5.38 -21.68 11.45
C LYS A 247 5.72 -20.19 11.32
N ALA A 248 4.76 -19.40 10.83
CA ALA A 248 4.92 -17.98 10.62
C ALA A 248 4.51 -17.15 11.85
N ALA A 249 5.16 -16.01 12.04
CA ALA A 249 4.66 -14.98 12.94
C ALA A 249 3.64 -14.09 12.23
N VAL A 250 2.66 -13.58 12.97
CA VAL A 250 1.61 -12.70 12.44
C VAL A 250 1.85 -11.27 12.90
N ILE A 251 1.93 -10.35 11.96
CA ILE A 251 2.07 -8.91 12.21
C ILE A 251 0.74 -8.23 11.92
N GLY A 252 0.16 -7.59 12.95
CA GLY A 252 -1.01 -6.73 12.84
C GLY A 252 -0.62 -5.26 12.87
N PHE A 253 -0.77 -4.55 11.76
CA PHE A 253 -0.48 -3.12 11.67
C PHE A 253 -1.79 -2.31 11.69
N ASN A 254 -1.98 -1.50 12.74
CA ASN A 254 -3.22 -0.77 13.03
C ASN A 254 -4.48 -1.65 13.11
N VAL A 255 -4.33 -2.96 13.21
CA VAL A 255 -5.45 -3.93 13.32
C VAL A 255 -5.29 -4.81 14.54
N ARG A 256 -6.37 -5.49 14.92
CA ARG A 256 -6.39 -6.45 16.03
C ARG A 256 -6.92 -7.79 15.54
N ALA A 257 -6.53 -8.85 16.23
CA ALA A 257 -7.13 -10.15 16.05
C ALA A 257 -8.56 -10.15 16.64
N ASP A 258 -9.47 -10.83 15.94
CA ASP A 258 -10.78 -11.11 16.51
C ASP A 258 -10.69 -12.05 17.73
N ALA A 259 -11.79 -12.20 18.47
CA ALA A 259 -11.77 -12.95 19.73
C ALA A 259 -11.45 -14.44 19.50
N ALA A 260 -11.90 -15.02 18.38
CA ALA A 260 -11.68 -16.40 18.04
C ALA A 260 -10.22 -16.64 17.57
N ALA A 261 -9.70 -15.76 16.71
CA ALA A 261 -8.31 -15.80 16.28
C ALA A 261 -7.33 -15.66 17.44
N ARG A 262 -7.60 -14.75 18.38
CA ARG A 262 -6.76 -14.56 19.58
C ARG A 262 -6.73 -15.81 20.45
N LYS A 263 -7.91 -16.38 20.75
CA LYS A 263 -8.01 -17.61 21.52
C LYS A 263 -7.29 -18.79 20.85
N LEU A 264 -7.42 -18.90 19.53
CA LEU A 264 -6.72 -19.92 18.76
C LEU A 264 -5.20 -19.71 18.80
N ALA A 265 -4.73 -18.49 18.62
CA ALA A 265 -3.31 -18.17 18.68
C ALA A 265 -2.70 -18.49 20.06
N GLU A 266 -3.40 -18.17 21.15
CA GLU A 266 -2.99 -18.49 22.50
C GLU A 266 -2.93 -20.00 22.75
N SER A 267 -3.91 -20.77 22.25
CA SER A 267 -3.93 -22.25 22.41
C SER A 267 -2.86 -22.96 21.62
N GLU A 268 -2.53 -22.47 20.44
CA GLU A 268 -1.59 -23.10 19.50
C GLU A 268 -0.17 -22.48 19.57
N GLY A 269 0.02 -21.43 20.38
CA GLY A 269 1.32 -20.78 20.56
C GLY A 269 1.79 -19.99 19.33
N VAL A 270 0.85 -19.44 18.53
CA VAL A 270 1.19 -18.58 17.38
C VAL A 270 1.51 -17.16 17.86
N ASP A 271 2.68 -16.65 17.51
CA ASP A 271 3.12 -15.29 17.86
C ASP A 271 2.37 -14.24 17.03
N ILE A 272 1.63 -13.37 17.70
CA ILE A 272 0.96 -12.22 17.08
C ILE A 272 1.55 -10.94 17.65
N ARG A 273 2.10 -10.11 16.78
CA ARG A 273 2.68 -8.80 17.14
C ARG A 273 1.89 -7.67 16.54
N TYR A 274 1.66 -6.63 17.34
CA TYR A 274 0.85 -5.48 16.95
C TYR A 274 1.69 -4.21 16.91
N TYR A 275 1.64 -3.49 15.79
CA TYR A 275 2.35 -2.24 15.58
C TYR A 275 1.42 -1.17 15.02
N ASN A 276 1.75 0.08 15.27
CA ASN A 276 1.15 1.28 14.67
C ASN A 276 2.21 2.21 14.05
N ILE A 277 3.47 1.88 14.22
CA ILE A 277 4.62 2.57 13.62
C ILE A 277 5.44 1.54 12.82
N ILE A 278 5.73 1.85 11.55
CA ILE A 278 6.45 0.91 10.67
C ILE A 278 7.86 0.64 11.18
N TYR A 279 8.54 1.66 11.70
CA TYR A 279 9.91 1.51 12.21
C TYR A 279 10.01 0.53 13.37
N ASP A 280 9.03 0.52 14.28
CA ASP A 280 9.01 -0.43 15.41
C ASP A 280 8.90 -1.87 14.89
N ALA A 281 8.06 -2.12 13.88
CA ALA A 281 7.95 -3.43 13.26
C ALA A 281 9.24 -3.85 12.54
N VAL A 282 9.89 -2.91 11.86
CA VAL A 282 11.17 -3.14 11.16
C VAL A 282 12.29 -3.46 12.16
N ASP A 283 12.39 -2.72 13.25
CA ASP A 283 13.42 -2.91 14.28
C ASP A 283 13.24 -4.25 15.00
N ASP A 284 12.02 -4.63 15.35
CA ASP A 284 11.72 -5.92 15.97
C ASP A 284 12.06 -7.11 15.04
N VAL A 285 11.69 -7.01 13.76
CA VAL A 285 12.02 -8.05 12.79
C VAL A 285 13.52 -8.12 12.55
N LYS A 286 14.22 -6.98 12.49
CA LYS A 286 15.68 -6.91 12.39
C LYS A 286 16.36 -7.58 13.60
N ALA A 287 15.85 -7.34 14.80
CA ALA A 287 16.33 -8.00 16.01
C ALA A 287 16.11 -9.53 15.97
N ALA A 288 14.94 -9.98 15.48
CA ALA A 288 14.64 -11.39 15.31
C ALA A 288 15.58 -12.07 14.30
N LEU A 289 15.85 -11.41 13.15
CA LEU A 289 16.82 -11.89 12.16
C LEU A 289 18.23 -12.00 12.74
N SER A 290 18.68 -10.99 13.51
CA SER A 290 19.98 -11.02 14.19
C SER A 290 20.08 -12.18 15.20
N GLY A 291 18.99 -12.53 15.88
CA GLY A 291 18.92 -13.65 16.80
C GLY A 291 18.95 -15.04 16.11
N MET A 292 18.64 -15.10 14.82
CA MET A 292 18.69 -16.32 14.00
C MET A 292 20.09 -16.60 13.45
N LEU A 293 20.98 -15.59 13.40
CA LEU A 293 22.36 -15.76 12.93
C LEU A 293 23.16 -16.61 13.93
N ALA A 294 23.94 -17.55 13.43
CA ALA A 294 24.85 -18.33 14.26
C ALA A 294 25.91 -17.39 14.86
N PRO A 295 26.29 -17.56 16.15
CA PRO A 295 27.35 -16.75 16.74
C PRO A 295 28.69 -16.98 16.01
N GLU A 296 29.29 -15.92 15.47
CA GLU A 296 30.64 -15.97 14.94
C GLU A 296 31.60 -16.36 16.07
N LYS A 297 32.30 -17.47 15.93
CA LYS A 297 33.42 -17.81 16.81
C LYS A 297 34.58 -16.89 16.46
N ARG A 298 34.81 -15.82 17.24
CA ARG A 298 36.08 -15.12 17.23
C ARG A 298 37.12 -16.00 17.94
N GLU A 299 38.07 -16.53 17.21
CA GLU A 299 39.31 -17.04 17.80
C GLU A 299 40.11 -15.84 18.27
N GLU A 300 40.15 -15.58 19.58
CA GLU A 300 41.18 -14.76 20.17
C GLU A 300 42.49 -15.58 20.15
N VAL A 301 43.40 -15.18 19.28
CA VAL A 301 44.77 -15.66 19.31
C VAL A 301 45.44 -15.00 20.52
N THR A 302 45.66 -15.77 21.57
CA THR A 302 46.48 -15.43 22.74
C THR A 302 47.96 -15.49 22.38
#